data_0de2526401d47d377ef37afd8dca0611
#
_entry.id   0de2526401d47d377ef37afd8dca0611
#
_cell.length_a   1.000
_cell.length_b   1.000
_cell.length_c   1.000
_cell.angle_alpha   90.00
_cell.angle_beta   90.00
_cell.angle_gamma   90.00
#
_symmetry.space_group_name_H-M   'P 1'
#
loop_
_entity.id
_entity.type
_entity.pdbx_description
1 polymer ?
#
loop_
_entity_poly.entity_id
_entity_poly.type
_entity_poly.pdbx_seq_one_letter_code
_entity_poly.pdbx_strand_id
1 'polypeptide(L)'
;MKHAKERPTIQSFFYNLYISYIPNRRDNKKQVILKLFFLIALIVFIGSAVYLTNYFLTAKKQDSIIDESRKLWHSSSSSQSSGTAAPSTSITDLMLAENSDFKGWITVPNTKIDNPIYQTDNNDYYLTHNQKKQTSAYGALFFDCENIITEEETDKNLVIYGHHMKNGSMFANLTKYRNLDFYKQNPTLEFSTLYKSSTYKVFSVFVLNASKEDDNGYIYNISRKNFLDDDDFNSWADEAYQRSLINTGVDVVNGDNIITLVTCVYDFDDARLVVMARETREGEAPTVDTSSASVNPSPRYPKRWYDDRGLDFPFD
;
A
#
# COMPACT_ATOMS: atom_id res chain seq x y z
N MET A 1 61.58 -36.94 18.61
CA MET A 1 61.06 -36.84 17.25
C MET A 1 59.65 -36.28 17.31
N LYS A 2 59.43 -35.06 16.87
CA LYS A 2 58.07 -34.43 16.77
C LYS A 2 57.50 -34.87 15.43
N HIS A 3 56.41 -35.67 15.46
CA HIS A 3 55.64 -35.99 14.28
C HIS A 3 55.03 -34.67 13.74
N ALA A 4 55.52 -34.22 12.60
CA ALA A 4 54.88 -33.16 11.81
C ALA A 4 53.53 -33.72 11.35
N LYS A 5 52.40 -33.09 11.82
CA LYS A 5 51.06 -33.33 11.25
C LYS A 5 51.08 -32.84 9.81
N GLU A 6 51.09 -33.77 8.85
CA GLU A 6 50.89 -33.41 7.44
C GLU A 6 49.59 -32.69 7.25
N ARG A 7 49.60 -31.54 6.57
CA ARG A 7 48.37 -30.83 6.23
C ARG A 7 47.54 -31.67 5.27
N PRO A 8 46.24 -31.86 5.54
CA PRO A 8 45.41 -32.64 4.64
C PRO A 8 45.43 -32.02 3.23
N THR A 9 45.64 -32.85 2.24
CA THR A 9 45.52 -32.43 0.84
C THR A 9 44.07 -32.05 0.52
N ILE A 10 43.83 -31.16 -0.44
CA ILE A 10 42.48 -30.74 -0.86
C ILE A 10 41.61 -31.97 -1.19
N GLN A 11 42.20 -33.02 -1.80
CA GLN A 11 41.50 -34.27 -2.11
C GLN A 11 41.07 -35.03 -0.84
N SER A 12 41.93 -35.11 0.18
CA SER A 12 41.58 -35.77 1.44
C SER A 12 40.51 -34.99 2.23
N PHE A 13 40.47 -33.65 2.11
CA PHE A 13 39.44 -32.84 2.70
C PHE A 13 38.06 -33.12 2.09
N PHE A 14 37.92 -33.11 0.74
CA PHE A 14 36.66 -33.42 0.06
C PHE A 14 36.19 -34.84 0.28
N TYR A 15 37.13 -35.79 0.33
CA TYR A 15 36.82 -37.21 0.61
C TYR A 15 36.25 -37.38 2.04
N ASN A 16 36.84 -36.70 3.04
CA ASN A 16 36.34 -36.74 4.40
C ASN A 16 34.96 -36.08 4.54
N LEU A 17 34.74 -34.97 3.82
CA LEU A 17 33.44 -34.33 3.74
C LEU A 17 32.37 -35.24 3.15
N TYR A 18 32.69 -35.92 2.03
CA TYR A 18 31.82 -36.89 1.39
C TYR A 18 31.41 -38.01 2.36
N ILE A 19 32.41 -38.68 2.99
CA ILE A 19 32.13 -39.78 3.93
C ILE A 19 31.32 -39.30 5.14
N SER A 20 31.55 -38.08 5.62
CA SER A 20 30.87 -37.56 6.81
C SER A 20 29.40 -37.21 6.57
N TYR A 21 29.05 -36.70 5.40
CA TYR A 21 27.72 -36.13 5.17
C TYR A 21 26.88 -36.82 4.10
N ILE A 22 27.50 -37.66 3.24
CA ILE A 22 26.76 -38.40 2.21
C ILE A 22 26.68 -39.89 2.61
N PRO A 23 25.47 -40.52 2.51
CA PRO A 23 25.30 -41.93 2.79
C PRO A 23 26.23 -42.79 1.94
N ASN A 24 26.92 -43.75 2.54
CA ASN A 24 27.85 -44.65 1.85
C ASN A 24 27.74 -46.09 2.38
N ARG A 25 28.35 -47.06 1.69
CA ARG A 25 28.24 -48.48 2.00
C ARG A 25 28.83 -48.89 3.37
N ARG A 26 29.58 -48.00 4.04
CA ARG A 26 30.18 -48.25 5.38
C ARG A 26 29.27 -47.79 6.52
N ASP A 27 28.21 -47.10 6.21
CA ASP A 27 27.28 -46.52 7.20
C ASP A 27 26.34 -47.62 7.72
N ASN A 28 26.10 -47.59 9.02
CA ASN A 28 25.02 -48.38 9.60
C ASN A 28 23.66 -47.65 9.36
N LYS A 29 22.54 -48.37 9.57
CA LYS A 29 21.19 -47.83 9.32
C LYS A 29 20.94 -46.46 9.99
N LYS A 30 21.41 -46.27 11.22
CA LYS A 30 21.24 -45.01 11.98
C LYS A 30 22.04 -43.87 11.35
N GLN A 31 23.26 -44.14 10.90
CA GLN A 31 24.11 -43.16 10.19
C GLN A 31 23.51 -42.76 8.83
N VAL A 32 22.99 -43.71 8.07
CA VAL A 32 22.30 -43.43 6.81
C VAL A 32 21.09 -42.49 7.05
N ILE A 33 20.25 -42.81 8.03
CA ILE A 33 19.08 -41.97 8.35
C ILE A 33 19.50 -40.56 8.75
N LEU A 34 20.51 -40.41 9.61
CA LEU A 34 21.02 -39.08 10.05
C LEU A 34 21.57 -38.26 8.87
N LYS A 35 22.34 -38.90 7.98
CA LYS A 35 22.89 -38.23 6.79
C LYS A 35 21.81 -37.83 5.79
N LEU A 36 20.78 -38.66 5.58
CA LEU A 36 19.64 -38.33 4.76
C LEU A 36 18.88 -37.14 5.35
N PHE A 37 18.66 -37.15 6.66
CA PHE A 37 18.01 -36.01 7.35
C PHE A 37 18.82 -34.72 7.20
N PHE A 38 20.13 -34.78 7.36
CA PHE A 38 21.04 -33.66 7.10
C PHE A 38 20.96 -33.12 5.68
N LEU A 39 20.95 -33.99 4.67
CA LEU A 39 20.86 -33.60 3.27
C LEU A 39 19.53 -32.94 2.95
N ILE A 40 18.44 -33.48 3.49
CA ILE A 40 17.09 -32.83 3.36
C ILE A 40 17.11 -31.45 4.00
N ALA A 41 17.63 -31.32 5.22
CA ALA A 41 17.75 -30.05 5.91
C ALA A 41 18.61 -29.03 5.14
N LEU A 42 19.71 -29.51 4.53
CA LEU A 42 20.60 -28.68 3.70
C LEU A 42 19.88 -28.17 2.42
N ILE A 43 19.12 -29.05 1.77
CA ILE A 43 18.33 -28.67 0.57
C ILE A 43 17.28 -27.62 0.95
N VAL A 44 16.55 -27.82 2.05
CA VAL A 44 15.57 -26.85 2.55
C VAL A 44 16.25 -25.51 2.90
N PHE A 45 17.42 -25.57 3.56
CA PHE A 45 18.18 -24.37 3.91
C PHE A 45 18.63 -23.58 2.66
N ILE A 46 19.20 -24.27 1.66
CA ILE A 46 19.64 -23.64 0.41
C ILE A 46 18.42 -23.05 -0.33
N GLY A 47 17.32 -23.82 -0.45
CA GLY A 47 16.10 -23.35 -1.08
C GLY A 47 15.54 -22.11 -0.41
N SER A 48 15.51 -22.09 0.92
CA SER A 48 15.08 -20.93 1.70
C SER A 48 16.02 -19.73 1.53
N ALA A 49 17.34 -19.95 1.49
CA ALA A 49 18.32 -18.89 1.26
C ALA A 49 18.18 -18.27 -0.14
N VAL A 50 17.98 -19.09 -1.17
CA VAL A 50 17.71 -18.62 -2.54
C VAL A 50 16.41 -17.81 -2.60
N TYR A 51 15.33 -18.31 -1.99
CA TYR A 51 14.05 -17.63 -1.92
C TYR A 51 14.18 -16.24 -1.24
N LEU A 52 14.82 -16.18 -0.08
CA LEU A 52 15.04 -14.92 0.66
C LEU A 52 15.88 -13.94 -0.15
N THR A 53 16.96 -14.42 -0.77
CA THR A 53 17.83 -13.60 -1.61
C THR A 53 17.04 -12.98 -2.77
N ASN A 54 16.26 -13.79 -3.49
CA ASN A 54 15.41 -13.30 -4.58
C ASN A 54 14.35 -12.30 -4.09
N TYR A 55 13.75 -12.55 -2.93
CA TYR A 55 12.79 -11.62 -2.32
C TYR A 55 13.42 -10.25 -2.05
N PHE A 56 14.60 -10.21 -1.40
CA PHE A 56 15.29 -8.94 -1.10
C PHE A 56 15.80 -8.22 -2.36
N LEU A 57 16.29 -8.97 -3.35
CA LEU A 57 16.74 -8.38 -4.62
C LEU A 57 15.57 -7.77 -5.38
N THR A 58 14.42 -8.43 -5.41
CA THR A 58 13.20 -7.92 -6.04
C THR A 58 12.69 -6.66 -5.33
N ALA A 59 12.67 -6.67 -3.98
CA ALA A 59 12.29 -5.51 -3.19
C ALA A 59 13.20 -4.32 -3.49
N LYS A 60 14.52 -4.52 -3.47
CA LYS A 60 15.50 -3.47 -3.78
C LYS A 60 15.37 -2.94 -5.20
N LYS A 61 15.12 -3.81 -6.17
CA LYS A 61 14.88 -3.39 -7.56
C LYS A 61 13.63 -2.50 -7.66
N GLN A 62 12.54 -2.90 -7.00
CA GLN A 62 11.30 -2.11 -7.00
C GLN A 62 11.47 -0.76 -6.32
N ASP A 63 12.13 -0.72 -5.15
CA ASP A 63 12.44 0.54 -4.46
C ASP A 63 13.29 1.46 -5.36
N SER A 64 14.30 0.90 -6.08
CA SER A 64 15.12 1.69 -7.02
C SER A 64 14.31 2.28 -8.17
N ILE A 65 13.33 1.54 -8.71
CA ILE A 65 12.47 2.04 -9.79
C ILE A 65 11.59 3.19 -9.28
N ILE A 66 11.02 3.06 -8.07
CA ILE A 66 10.23 4.13 -7.46
C ILE A 66 11.10 5.36 -7.14
N ASP A 67 12.32 5.15 -6.63
CA ASP A 67 13.24 6.25 -6.32
C ASP A 67 13.69 7.01 -7.57
N GLU A 68 13.78 6.36 -8.72
CA GLU A 68 14.03 6.99 -10.00
C GLU A 68 12.90 7.97 -10.38
N SER A 69 11.65 7.51 -10.29
CA SER A 69 10.46 8.34 -10.52
C SER A 69 10.35 9.48 -9.50
N ARG A 70 10.68 9.24 -8.21
CA ARG A 70 10.72 10.29 -7.17
C ARG A 70 11.74 11.38 -7.48
N LYS A 71 12.95 10.99 -7.87
CA LYS A 71 13.99 11.96 -8.25
C LYS A 71 13.55 12.81 -9.42
N LEU A 72 12.89 12.20 -10.40
CA LEU A 72 12.35 12.90 -11.56
C LEU A 72 11.26 13.90 -11.12
N TRP A 73 10.28 13.45 -10.34
CA TRP A 73 9.18 14.29 -9.85
C TRP A 73 9.65 15.46 -9.00
N HIS A 74 10.56 15.25 -8.06
CA HIS A 74 11.06 16.30 -7.15
C HIS A 74 12.19 17.16 -7.71
N SER A 75 12.83 16.78 -8.83
CA SER A 75 13.93 17.57 -9.42
C SER A 75 13.50 18.97 -9.87
N SER A 76 12.23 19.17 -10.15
CA SER A 76 11.67 20.47 -10.60
C SER A 76 10.91 21.22 -9.52
N SER A 77 10.67 20.58 -8.35
CA SER A 77 9.95 21.22 -7.22
C SER A 77 10.82 22.28 -6.50
N SER A 78 12.11 22.36 -6.79
CA SER A 78 13.01 23.37 -6.22
C SER A 78 12.72 24.81 -6.70
N SER A 79 11.78 25.00 -7.62
CA SER A 79 11.41 26.31 -8.21
C SER A 79 10.00 26.78 -7.87
N GLN A 80 9.21 26.01 -7.14
CA GLN A 80 7.81 26.36 -6.82
C GLN A 80 7.60 26.54 -5.32
N SER A 81 7.24 27.77 -4.94
CA SER A 81 6.69 28.08 -3.62
C SER A 81 5.36 27.35 -3.40
N SER A 82 5.10 26.91 -2.17
CA SER A 82 3.86 26.32 -1.70
C SER A 82 2.60 27.06 -2.20
N GLY A 83 1.93 26.50 -3.20
CA GLY A 83 0.69 27.04 -3.79
C GLY A 83 0.09 26.00 -4.73
N THR A 84 -1.22 26.09 -4.92
CA THR A 84 -2.09 25.27 -5.78
C THR A 84 -1.73 25.34 -7.28
N ALA A 85 -0.46 25.23 -7.63
CA ALA A 85 -0.03 25.24 -9.04
C ALA A 85 0.05 23.82 -9.60
N ALA A 86 -0.39 23.64 -10.84
CA ALA A 86 -0.21 22.39 -11.58
C ALA A 86 1.29 22.02 -11.66
N PRO A 87 1.64 20.71 -11.73
CA PRO A 87 3.00 20.27 -12.02
C PRO A 87 3.54 20.94 -13.28
N SER A 88 4.85 21.19 -13.36
CA SER A 88 5.42 21.79 -14.56
C SER A 88 5.22 20.84 -15.76
N THR A 89 4.81 21.37 -16.90
CA THR A 89 4.58 20.62 -18.14
C THR A 89 5.73 19.67 -18.48
N SER A 90 6.97 20.10 -18.19
CA SER A 90 8.15 19.27 -18.46
C SER A 90 8.26 18.01 -17.61
N ILE A 91 7.74 18.00 -16.37
CA ILE A 91 7.75 16.81 -15.50
C ILE A 91 6.68 15.84 -15.91
N THR A 92 5.46 16.33 -16.13
CA THR A 92 4.34 15.50 -16.59
C THR A 92 4.67 14.84 -17.93
N ASP A 93 5.31 15.58 -18.85
CA ASP A 93 5.76 15.04 -20.15
C ASP A 93 6.81 13.92 -19.97
N LEU A 94 7.77 14.09 -19.06
CA LEU A 94 8.75 13.06 -18.76
C LEU A 94 8.12 11.81 -18.13
N MET A 95 7.20 11.99 -17.19
CA MET A 95 6.47 10.87 -16.58
C MET A 95 5.59 10.13 -17.59
N LEU A 96 4.90 10.87 -18.49
CA LEU A 96 4.10 10.29 -19.57
C LEU A 96 4.97 9.59 -20.63
N ALA A 97 6.19 10.10 -20.89
CA ALA A 97 7.14 9.43 -21.77
C ALA A 97 7.66 8.11 -21.19
N GLU A 98 7.80 8.04 -19.85
CA GLU A 98 8.18 6.80 -19.16
C GLU A 98 7.02 5.78 -19.16
N ASN A 99 5.80 6.26 -18.88
CA ASN A 99 4.59 5.44 -18.90
C ASN A 99 3.36 6.29 -19.24
N SER A 100 2.76 6.05 -20.41
CA SER A 100 1.58 6.76 -20.91
C SER A 100 0.33 6.64 -20.04
N ASP A 101 0.30 5.67 -19.10
CA ASP A 101 -0.83 5.46 -18.17
C ASP A 101 -0.69 6.34 -16.92
N PHE A 102 0.38 7.15 -16.81
CA PHE A 102 0.57 8.07 -15.68
C PHE A 102 -0.55 9.11 -15.62
N LYS A 103 -1.14 9.27 -14.44
CA LYS A 103 -2.28 10.17 -14.20
C LYS A 103 -2.11 11.10 -13.00
N GLY A 104 -1.15 10.82 -12.11
CA GLY A 104 -0.98 11.65 -10.92
C GLY A 104 0.11 11.17 -9.97
N TRP A 105 0.24 11.89 -8.87
CA TRP A 105 1.23 11.66 -7.82
C TRP A 105 0.61 11.84 -6.44
N ILE A 106 1.00 11.01 -5.48
CA ILE A 106 0.58 11.13 -4.09
C ILE A 106 1.77 11.10 -3.15
N THR A 107 1.76 12.03 -2.16
CA THR A 107 2.74 12.06 -1.08
C THR A 107 2.01 12.11 0.26
N VAL A 108 2.32 11.16 1.15
CA VAL A 108 1.82 11.15 2.52
C VAL A 108 2.99 11.41 3.47
N PRO A 109 3.02 12.53 4.19
CA PRO A 109 4.13 12.90 5.07
C PRO A 109 4.47 11.83 6.10
N ASN A 110 5.75 11.71 6.45
CA ASN A 110 6.28 10.74 7.43
C ASN A 110 5.97 9.27 7.12
N THR A 111 5.78 8.96 5.82
CA THR A 111 5.60 7.61 5.30
C THR A 111 6.51 7.35 4.11
N LYS A 112 6.46 6.12 3.58
CA LYS A 112 7.07 5.77 2.29
C LYS A 112 6.16 6.04 1.09
N ILE A 113 4.96 6.56 1.32
CA ILE A 113 4.02 6.87 0.24
C ILE A 113 4.43 8.20 -0.38
N ASP A 114 5.11 8.10 -1.49
CA ASP A 114 5.58 9.18 -2.35
C ASP A 114 5.75 8.56 -3.74
N ASN A 115 4.63 8.43 -4.46
CA ASN A 115 4.50 7.51 -5.57
C ASN A 115 3.69 8.07 -6.73
N PRO A 116 4.06 7.70 -7.98
CA PRO A 116 3.21 7.92 -9.14
C PRO A 116 1.95 7.04 -9.09
N ILE A 117 0.88 7.52 -9.72
CA ILE A 117 -0.39 6.84 -9.85
C ILE A 117 -0.72 6.68 -11.32
N TYR A 118 -1.18 5.50 -11.71
CA TYR A 118 -1.48 5.12 -13.09
C TYR A 118 -2.96 4.81 -13.26
N GLN A 119 -3.42 4.70 -14.51
CA GLN A 119 -4.77 4.25 -14.82
C GLN A 119 -4.78 3.46 -16.13
N THR A 120 -5.50 2.34 -16.14
CA THR A 120 -5.81 1.55 -17.34
C THR A 120 -7.32 1.37 -17.46
N ASP A 121 -7.76 0.60 -18.44
CA ASP A 121 -9.15 0.21 -18.67
C ASP A 121 -9.70 -0.86 -17.73
N ASN A 122 -8.90 -1.33 -16.77
CA ASN A 122 -9.30 -2.32 -15.77
C ASN A 122 -8.55 -2.12 -14.45
N ASN A 123 -9.08 -2.68 -13.36
CA ASN A 123 -8.51 -2.59 -12.02
C ASN A 123 -7.53 -3.74 -11.68
N ASP A 124 -7.17 -4.60 -12.65
CA ASP A 124 -6.33 -5.78 -12.41
C ASP A 124 -4.89 -5.59 -12.85
N TYR A 125 -4.65 -4.80 -13.90
CA TYR A 125 -3.34 -4.68 -14.54
C TYR A 125 -2.25 -4.26 -13.54
N TYR A 126 -2.44 -3.14 -12.83
CA TYR A 126 -1.45 -2.62 -11.88
C TYR A 126 -1.42 -3.35 -10.53
N LEU A 127 -2.27 -4.34 -10.31
CA LEU A 127 -2.09 -5.30 -9.21
C LEU A 127 -0.86 -6.20 -9.43
N THR A 128 -0.49 -6.44 -10.70
CA THR A 128 0.56 -7.39 -11.06
C THR A 128 1.68 -6.80 -11.94
N HIS A 129 1.61 -5.50 -12.24
CA HIS A 129 2.60 -4.79 -13.05
C HIS A 129 3.07 -3.51 -12.35
N ASN A 130 4.37 -3.26 -12.39
CA ASN A 130 4.96 -2.04 -11.84
C ASN A 130 4.85 -0.87 -12.84
N GLN A 131 5.35 0.31 -12.44
CA GLN A 131 5.33 1.53 -13.24
C GLN A 131 6.07 1.43 -14.59
N LYS A 132 6.97 0.46 -14.77
CA LYS A 132 7.63 0.15 -16.05
C LYS A 132 6.88 -0.93 -16.85
N LYS A 133 5.62 -1.22 -16.51
CA LYS A 133 4.78 -2.25 -17.13
C LYS A 133 5.40 -3.67 -17.08
N GLN A 134 6.32 -3.92 -16.13
CA GLN A 134 6.93 -5.22 -15.90
C GLN A 134 6.14 -5.98 -14.84
N THR A 135 5.99 -7.29 -15.01
CA THR A 135 5.36 -8.14 -13.99
C THR A 135 6.07 -8.01 -12.65
N SER A 136 5.33 -7.71 -11.60
CA SER A 136 5.82 -7.46 -10.26
C SER A 136 4.73 -7.74 -9.22
N ALA A 137 5.06 -8.49 -8.18
CA ALA A 137 4.16 -8.69 -7.04
C ALA A 137 3.92 -7.43 -6.21
N TYR A 138 4.67 -6.35 -6.48
CA TYR A 138 4.48 -5.04 -5.83
C TYR A 138 3.39 -4.22 -6.50
N GLY A 139 3.07 -4.50 -7.77
CA GLY A 139 2.17 -3.69 -8.55
C GLY A 139 2.63 -2.22 -8.68
N ALA A 140 1.69 -1.34 -8.88
CA ALA A 140 1.83 0.11 -8.77
C ALA A 140 0.59 0.69 -8.07
N LEU A 141 0.60 1.99 -7.71
CA LEU A 141 -0.62 2.68 -7.31
C LEU A 141 -1.43 3.01 -8.57
N PHE A 142 -2.75 2.81 -8.50
CA PHE A 142 -3.60 3.06 -9.66
C PHE A 142 -4.98 3.60 -9.27
N PHE A 143 -5.53 4.44 -10.15
CA PHE A 143 -6.91 4.90 -10.05
C PHE A 143 -7.89 3.81 -10.46
N ASP A 144 -9.07 3.85 -9.89
CA ASP A 144 -10.20 3.08 -10.39
C ASP A 144 -10.40 3.35 -11.89
N CYS A 145 -10.56 2.27 -12.67
CA CYS A 145 -10.70 2.38 -14.13
C CYS A 145 -11.94 3.17 -14.56
N GLU A 146 -12.95 3.26 -13.69
CA GLU A 146 -14.17 4.05 -13.94
C GLU A 146 -14.01 5.54 -13.61
N ASN A 147 -12.91 5.96 -12.96
CA ASN A 147 -12.68 7.37 -12.67
C ASN A 147 -12.38 8.17 -13.95
N ILE A 148 -13.04 9.30 -14.11
CA ILE A 148 -12.76 10.30 -15.15
C ILE A 148 -11.71 11.27 -14.59
N ILE A 149 -10.58 11.39 -15.33
CA ILE A 149 -9.47 12.30 -14.99
C ILE A 149 -8.96 12.90 -16.29
N THR A 150 -9.57 14.00 -16.70
CA THR A 150 -9.19 14.78 -17.89
C THR A 150 -8.99 16.25 -17.50
N GLU A 151 -8.54 17.06 -18.45
CA GLU A 151 -8.40 18.51 -18.25
C GLU A 151 -9.78 19.17 -18.09
N GLU A 152 -10.78 18.70 -18.84
CA GLU A 152 -12.14 19.25 -18.87
C GLU A 152 -12.98 18.74 -17.70
N GLU A 153 -12.77 17.49 -17.29
CA GLU A 153 -13.61 16.83 -16.28
C GLU A 153 -12.77 15.94 -15.37
N THR A 154 -12.99 16.07 -14.07
CA THR A 154 -12.43 15.18 -13.05
C THR A 154 -13.54 14.82 -12.07
N ASP A 155 -13.73 13.52 -11.83
CA ASP A 155 -14.69 13.01 -10.85
C ASP A 155 -14.46 13.62 -9.46
N LYS A 156 -15.54 13.85 -8.72
CA LYS A 156 -15.49 14.40 -7.36
C LYS A 156 -14.91 13.46 -6.32
N ASN A 157 -14.93 12.16 -6.58
CA ASN A 157 -14.29 11.14 -5.73
C ASN A 157 -13.39 10.26 -6.57
N LEU A 158 -12.09 10.39 -6.39
CA LEU A 158 -11.07 9.58 -7.06
C LEU A 158 -10.63 8.46 -6.13
N VAL A 159 -10.82 7.22 -6.57
CA VAL A 159 -10.40 6.03 -5.81
C VAL A 159 -9.02 5.57 -6.27
N ILE A 160 -8.12 5.38 -5.32
CA ILE A 160 -6.73 4.95 -5.57
C ILE A 160 -6.46 3.67 -4.81
N TYR A 161 -6.04 2.65 -5.53
CA TYR A 161 -5.69 1.35 -4.98
C TYR A 161 -4.18 1.17 -4.88
N GLY A 162 -3.74 0.42 -3.88
CA GLY A 162 -2.34 0.04 -3.73
C GLY A 162 -2.15 -1.13 -2.78
N HIS A 163 -1.17 -1.97 -3.05
CA HIS A 163 -0.86 -3.12 -2.21
C HIS A 163 -0.39 -2.74 -0.80
N HIS A 164 -0.67 -3.63 0.15
CA HIS A 164 -0.06 -3.63 1.48
C HIS A 164 1.17 -4.53 1.49
N MET A 165 2.34 -3.96 1.20
CA MET A 165 3.59 -4.72 1.14
C MET A 165 4.23 -4.87 2.52
N LYS A 166 4.74 -6.08 2.84
CA LYS A 166 5.40 -6.38 4.13
C LYS A 166 6.63 -5.51 4.42
N ASN A 167 7.31 -5.01 3.39
CA ASN A 167 8.45 -4.10 3.53
C ASN A 167 8.05 -2.63 3.77
N GLY A 168 6.76 -2.36 3.89
CA GLY A 168 6.21 -1.03 4.14
C GLY A 168 6.11 -0.14 2.90
N SER A 169 6.32 -0.67 1.69
CA SER A 169 6.12 0.08 0.43
C SER A 169 4.66 0.06 -0.03
N MET A 170 4.37 0.73 -1.12
CA MET A 170 3.04 0.98 -1.64
C MET A 170 2.13 1.62 -0.56
N PHE A 171 0.91 1.16 -0.40
CA PHE A 171 -0.04 1.69 0.59
C PHE A 171 0.05 1.03 1.99
N ALA A 172 1.08 0.23 2.26
CA ALA A 172 1.23 -0.40 3.58
C ALA A 172 1.25 0.63 4.73
N ASN A 173 1.82 1.81 4.50
CA ASN A 173 1.90 2.86 5.53
C ASN A 173 0.57 3.58 5.79
N LEU A 174 -0.49 3.37 5.00
CA LEU A 174 -1.83 3.87 5.34
C LEU A 174 -2.32 3.31 6.68
N THR A 175 -1.86 2.11 7.07
CA THR A 175 -2.20 1.51 8.37
C THR A 175 -1.78 2.34 9.57
N LYS A 176 -0.82 3.26 9.42
CA LYS A 176 -0.44 4.21 10.47
C LYS A 176 -1.57 5.14 10.86
N TYR A 177 -2.50 5.44 9.94
CA TYR A 177 -3.68 6.27 10.22
C TYR A 177 -4.67 5.64 11.20
N ARG A 178 -4.53 4.36 11.54
CA ARG A 178 -5.27 3.75 12.66
C ARG A 178 -4.85 4.31 14.03
N ASN A 179 -3.71 4.97 14.10
CA ASN A 179 -3.18 5.57 15.32
C ASN A 179 -3.49 7.07 15.34
N LEU A 180 -4.15 7.53 16.41
CA LEU A 180 -4.53 8.93 16.59
C LEU A 180 -3.31 9.88 16.60
N ASP A 181 -2.20 9.47 17.23
CA ASP A 181 -1.01 10.33 17.31
C ASP A 181 -0.37 10.49 15.92
N PHE A 182 -0.38 9.43 15.09
CA PHE A 182 0.05 9.54 13.72
C PHE A 182 -0.86 10.48 12.91
N TYR A 183 -2.19 10.34 13.02
CA TYR A 183 -3.13 11.25 12.38
C TYR A 183 -2.88 12.70 12.80
N LYS A 184 -2.75 12.98 14.11
CA LYS A 184 -2.50 14.34 14.62
C LYS A 184 -1.23 14.98 14.06
N GLN A 185 -0.20 14.19 13.77
CA GLN A 185 1.05 14.65 13.16
C GLN A 185 0.97 14.75 11.63
N ASN A 186 0.04 14.02 10.99
CA ASN A 186 -0.08 13.90 9.54
C ASN A 186 -1.56 13.99 9.09
N PRO A 187 -2.28 15.08 9.43
CA PRO A 187 -3.71 15.19 9.11
C PRO A 187 -3.97 15.51 7.64
N THR A 188 -2.91 15.79 6.88
CA THR A 188 -2.97 16.18 5.47
C THR A 188 -2.04 15.33 4.62
N LEU A 189 -2.31 15.30 3.32
CA LEU A 189 -1.46 14.70 2.30
C LEU A 189 -1.48 15.57 1.04
N GLU A 190 -0.46 15.41 0.19
CA GLU A 190 -0.35 16.08 -1.09
C GLU A 190 -0.78 15.14 -2.21
N PHE A 191 -1.63 15.62 -3.09
CA PHE A 191 -2.10 14.88 -4.24
C PHE A 191 -2.12 15.75 -5.48
N SER A 192 -1.65 15.19 -6.59
CA SER A 192 -1.57 15.87 -7.88
C SER A 192 -2.15 14.96 -8.98
N THR A 193 -2.96 15.55 -9.84
CA THR A 193 -3.23 15.01 -11.18
C THR A 193 -2.25 15.62 -12.18
N LEU A 194 -2.40 15.34 -13.47
CA LEU A 194 -1.67 16.04 -14.54
C LEU A 194 -1.97 17.54 -14.57
N TYR A 195 -3.14 17.94 -14.06
CA TYR A 195 -3.74 19.27 -14.26
C TYR A 195 -3.70 20.14 -12.99
N LYS A 196 -3.62 19.51 -11.81
CA LYS A 196 -3.75 20.22 -10.53
C LYS A 196 -2.98 19.51 -9.43
N SER A 197 -2.38 20.31 -8.54
CA SER A 197 -1.79 19.86 -7.27
C SER A 197 -2.49 20.54 -6.11
N SER A 198 -2.80 19.79 -5.06
CA SER A 198 -3.51 20.33 -3.89
C SER A 198 -3.18 19.53 -2.63
N THR A 199 -3.34 20.20 -1.48
CA THR A 199 -3.34 19.57 -0.17
C THR A 199 -4.73 19.01 0.13
N TYR A 200 -4.78 17.79 0.63
CA TYR A 200 -6.01 17.10 1.03
C TYR A 200 -6.02 16.86 2.53
N LYS A 201 -7.16 17.06 3.19
CA LYS A 201 -7.39 16.89 4.62
C LYS A 201 -8.08 15.55 4.86
N VAL A 202 -7.46 14.67 5.65
CA VAL A 202 -8.04 13.37 5.99
C VAL A 202 -9.25 13.56 6.90
N PHE A 203 -10.43 13.10 6.46
CA PHE A 203 -11.67 13.22 7.23
C PHE A 203 -12.19 11.88 7.77
N SER A 204 -11.85 10.74 7.15
CA SER A 204 -12.28 9.42 7.61
C SER A 204 -11.23 8.34 7.37
N VAL A 205 -11.13 7.39 8.32
CA VAL A 205 -10.23 6.22 8.26
C VAL A 205 -10.99 5.01 8.79
N PHE A 206 -11.25 4.01 7.97
CA PHE A 206 -12.06 2.87 8.39
C PHE A 206 -11.68 1.55 7.72
N VAL A 207 -12.22 0.45 8.25
CA VAL A 207 -12.11 -0.88 7.66
C VAL A 207 -13.38 -1.20 6.88
N LEU A 208 -13.19 -1.63 5.63
CA LEU A 208 -14.24 -2.07 4.73
C LEU A 208 -14.09 -3.57 4.47
N ASN A 209 -15.20 -4.27 4.26
CA ASN A 209 -15.22 -5.60 3.67
C ASN A 209 -15.43 -5.50 2.16
N ALA A 210 -14.56 -6.14 1.37
CA ALA A 210 -14.68 -6.16 -0.09
C ALA A 210 -15.55 -7.32 -0.60
N SER A 211 -15.97 -8.27 0.28
CA SER A 211 -16.87 -9.36 -0.07
C SER A 211 -18.33 -8.91 0.00
N LYS A 212 -19.11 -9.19 -1.07
CA LYS A 212 -20.55 -8.89 -1.12
C LYS A 212 -21.41 -9.81 -0.27
N GLU A 213 -20.86 -10.92 0.19
CA GLU A 213 -21.62 -11.95 0.94
C GLU A 213 -21.80 -11.58 2.42
N ASP A 214 -20.96 -10.68 2.91
CA ASP A 214 -21.00 -10.19 4.28
C ASP A 214 -21.88 -8.92 4.38
N ASP A 215 -22.22 -8.49 5.60
CA ASP A 215 -23.09 -7.33 5.90
C ASP A 215 -24.48 -7.41 5.27
N ASN A 216 -25.09 -8.64 5.21
CA ASN A 216 -26.41 -8.88 4.59
C ASN A 216 -26.49 -8.41 3.12
N GLY A 217 -25.36 -8.46 2.40
CA GLY A 217 -25.26 -8.02 1.00
C GLY A 217 -25.01 -6.52 0.83
N TYR A 218 -24.86 -5.76 1.91
CA TYR A 218 -24.53 -4.33 1.87
C TYR A 218 -23.03 -4.12 1.89
N ILE A 219 -22.53 -3.33 0.93
CA ILE A 219 -21.16 -2.78 0.94
C ILE A 219 -21.26 -1.28 0.84
N TYR A 220 -20.62 -0.57 1.77
CA TYR A 220 -20.47 0.87 1.67
C TYR A 220 -19.76 1.26 0.37
N ASN A 221 -20.44 2.04 -0.48
CA ASN A 221 -19.93 2.42 -1.79
C ASN A 221 -18.88 3.53 -1.68
N ILE A 222 -17.62 3.14 -1.58
CA ILE A 222 -16.46 4.04 -1.52
C ILE A 222 -16.14 4.73 -2.85
N SER A 223 -16.64 4.20 -3.98
CA SER A 223 -16.41 4.75 -5.32
C SER A 223 -17.56 5.64 -5.81
N ARG A 224 -18.50 5.98 -4.91
CA ARG A 224 -19.62 6.85 -5.27
C ARG A 224 -19.12 8.25 -5.62
N LYS A 225 -19.51 8.77 -6.75
CA LYS A 225 -19.07 10.07 -7.30
C LYS A 225 -20.21 11.01 -7.67
N ASN A 226 -21.43 10.50 -7.74
CA ASN A 226 -22.64 11.27 -8.06
C ASN A 226 -23.67 11.16 -6.94
N PHE A 227 -24.25 12.28 -6.57
CA PHE A 227 -25.26 12.41 -5.52
C PHE A 227 -26.47 13.17 -6.07
N LEU A 228 -27.67 12.81 -5.61
CA LEU A 228 -28.91 13.44 -6.08
C LEU A 228 -29.02 14.86 -5.57
N ASP A 229 -28.66 15.07 -4.31
CA ASP A 229 -28.73 16.33 -3.58
C ASP A 229 -27.79 16.29 -2.35
N ASP A 230 -27.84 17.32 -1.52
CA ASP A 230 -27.01 17.42 -0.32
C ASP A 230 -27.40 16.39 0.75
N ASP A 231 -28.68 16.02 0.87
CA ASP A 231 -29.13 15.02 1.86
C ASP A 231 -28.59 13.63 1.51
N ASP A 232 -28.57 13.29 0.23
CA ASP A 232 -28.03 12.05 -0.27
C ASP A 232 -26.49 11.97 -0.09
N PHE A 233 -25.79 13.10 -0.34
CA PHE A 233 -24.37 13.22 -0.03
C PHE A 233 -24.09 13.11 1.46
N ASN A 234 -24.84 13.84 2.28
CA ASN A 234 -24.66 13.85 3.73
C ASN A 234 -24.87 12.45 4.32
N SER A 235 -25.87 11.70 3.84
CA SER A 235 -26.12 10.31 4.27
C SER A 235 -24.90 9.42 3.97
N TRP A 236 -24.28 9.58 2.82
CA TRP A 236 -23.05 8.84 2.46
C TRP A 236 -21.85 9.27 3.31
N ALA A 237 -21.66 10.57 3.53
CA ALA A 237 -20.58 11.11 4.33
C ALA A 237 -20.71 10.74 5.82
N ASP A 238 -21.94 10.79 6.36
CA ASP A 238 -22.23 10.41 7.75
C ASP A 238 -21.87 8.93 8.00
N GLU A 239 -22.15 8.04 7.03
CA GLU A 239 -21.72 6.65 7.17
C GLU A 239 -20.19 6.53 7.16
N ALA A 240 -19.46 7.32 6.35
CA ALA A 240 -18.00 7.35 6.39
C ALA A 240 -17.48 7.79 7.76
N TYR A 241 -18.12 8.79 8.39
CA TYR A 241 -17.78 9.24 9.75
C TYR A 241 -18.09 8.18 10.81
N GLN A 242 -19.25 7.52 10.74
CA GLN A 242 -19.61 6.43 11.67
C GLN A 242 -18.62 5.27 11.61
N ARG A 243 -18.13 4.95 10.42
CA ARG A 243 -17.12 3.90 10.21
C ARG A 243 -15.72 4.31 10.66
N SER A 244 -15.44 5.60 10.72
CA SER A 244 -14.09 6.10 10.99
C SER A 244 -13.58 5.66 12.36
N LEU A 245 -12.34 5.19 12.41
CA LEU A 245 -11.61 4.83 13.64
C LEU A 245 -11.21 6.07 14.46
N ILE A 246 -11.20 7.24 13.82
CA ILE A 246 -10.79 8.52 14.38
C ILE A 246 -11.84 9.57 14.05
N ASN A 247 -12.30 10.28 15.06
CA ASN A 247 -13.06 11.51 14.89
C ASN A 247 -12.08 12.63 14.56
N THR A 248 -12.00 12.99 13.28
CA THR A 248 -11.00 13.94 12.79
C THR A 248 -11.36 15.39 12.98
N GLY A 249 -12.66 15.70 13.02
CA GLY A 249 -13.21 17.08 13.05
C GLY A 249 -13.14 17.78 11.68
N VAL A 250 -12.65 17.12 10.64
CA VAL A 250 -12.66 17.66 9.28
C VAL A 250 -14.04 17.43 8.66
N ASP A 251 -14.70 18.50 8.25
CA ASP A 251 -15.99 18.47 7.57
C ASP A 251 -15.84 18.12 6.08
N VAL A 252 -16.89 17.58 5.48
CA VAL A 252 -17.01 17.38 4.03
C VAL A 252 -18.42 17.78 3.59
N VAL A 253 -18.53 18.41 2.42
CA VAL A 253 -19.81 18.85 1.85
C VAL A 253 -19.94 18.41 0.40
N ASN A 254 -21.16 18.36 -0.10
CA ASN A 254 -21.42 18.04 -1.50
C ASN A 254 -20.68 19.05 -2.41
N GLY A 255 -19.99 18.52 -3.42
CA GLY A 255 -19.16 19.32 -4.33
C GLY A 255 -17.67 19.38 -3.96
N ASP A 256 -17.26 18.97 -2.74
CA ASP A 256 -15.84 18.81 -2.42
C ASP A 256 -15.18 17.75 -3.35
N ASN A 257 -13.92 17.98 -3.68
CA ASN A 257 -13.10 16.97 -4.36
C ASN A 257 -12.54 16.04 -3.29
N ILE A 258 -12.78 14.75 -3.46
CA ILE A 258 -12.41 13.69 -2.50
C ILE A 258 -11.43 12.72 -3.15
N ILE A 259 -10.48 12.23 -2.38
CA ILE A 259 -9.71 11.05 -2.73
C ILE A 259 -9.95 9.96 -1.70
N THR A 260 -10.06 8.74 -2.20
CA THR A 260 -10.30 7.53 -1.42
C THR A 260 -9.16 6.54 -1.63
N LEU A 261 -8.31 6.38 -0.62
CA LEU A 261 -7.13 5.51 -0.67
C LEU A 261 -7.47 4.14 -0.10
N VAL A 262 -7.20 3.07 -0.85
CA VAL A 262 -7.62 1.70 -0.50
C VAL A 262 -6.45 0.75 -0.51
N THR A 263 -6.29 -0.02 0.57
CA THR A 263 -5.29 -1.10 0.66
C THR A 263 -5.81 -2.31 1.43
N CYS A 264 -5.21 -3.48 1.20
CA CYS A 264 -5.55 -4.68 1.96
C CYS A 264 -5.09 -4.57 3.41
N VAL A 265 -5.88 -5.12 4.34
CA VAL A 265 -5.50 -5.35 5.72
C VAL A 265 -5.92 -6.75 6.16
N TYR A 266 -5.46 -7.21 7.32
CA TYR A 266 -5.58 -8.59 7.75
C TYR A 266 -6.49 -8.74 8.98
N ASP A 267 -7.49 -7.87 9.10
CA ASP A 267 -8.47 -7.91 10.21
C ASP A 267 -9.41 -9.11 10.10
N PHE A 268 -9.71 -9.48 8.86
CA PHE A 268 -10.46 -10.65 8.40
C PHE A 268 -10.17 -10.84 6.89
N ASP A 269 -10.66 -11.92 6.29
CA ASP A 269 -10.53 -12.15 4.85
C ASP A 269 -11.25 -11.05 4.05
N ASP A 270 -10.64 -10.56 2.98
CA ASP A 270 -11.13 -9.45 2.15
C ASP A 270 -11.26 -8.08 2.85
N ALA A 271 -10.66 -7.91 4.03
CA ALA A 271 -10.61 -6.62 4.69
C ALA A 271 -9.78 -5.59 3.90
N ARG A 272 -10.31 -4.37 3.80
CA ARG A 272 -9.61 -3.22 3.21
C ARG A 272 -9.56 -2.08 4.23
N LEU A 273 -8.42 -1.41 4.32
CA LEU A 273 -8.34 -0.11 4.99
C LEU A 273 -8.61 0.97 3.96
N VAL A 274 -9.48 1.88 4.32
CA VAL A 274 -9.86 3.05 3.53
C VAL A 274 -9.44 4.31 4.30
N VAL A 275 -8.77 5.23 3.60
CA VAL A 275 -8.46 6.58 4.09
C VAL A 275 -9.07 7.56 3.11
N MET A 276 -10.02 8.36 3.57
CA MET A 276 -10.69 9.37 2.76
C MET A 276 -10.21 10.76 3.14
N ALA A 277 -9.90 11.55 2.12
CA ALA A 277 -9.47 12.93 2.31
C ALA A 277 -10.15 13.85 1.30
N ARG A 278 -10.49 15.07 1.72
CA ARG A 278 -11.03 16.11 0.86
C ARG A 278 -9.99 17.17 0.53
N GLU A 279 -10.09 17.73 -0.64
CA GLU A 279 -9.27 18.86 -1.03
C GLU A 279 -9.47 20.07 -0.10
N THR A 280 -8.39 20.80 0.20
CA THR A 280 -8.47 22.12 0.84
C THR A 280 -9.25 23.07 -0.07
N ARG A 281 -10.32 23.66 0.46
CA ARG A 281 -11.18 24.59 -0.29
C ARG A 281 -10.45 25.92 -0.53
N GLU A 282 -10.89 26.65 -1.53
CA GLU A 282 -10.36 27.99 -1.81
C GLU A 282 -10.51 28.91 -0.58
N GLY A 283 -9.44 29.59 -0.21
CA GLY A 283 -9.38 30.47 0.98
C GLY A 283 -9.24 29.73 2.30
N GLU A 284 -9.27 28.40 2.32
CA GLU A 284 -9.06 27.60 3.52
C GLU A 284 -7.56 27.35 3.77
N ALA A 285 -7.13 27.41 5.04
CA ALA A 285 -5.75 27.04 5.38
C ALA A 285 -5.48 25.57 5.06
N PRO A 286 -4.29 25.21 4.50
CA PRO A 286 -3.94 23.82 4.18
C PRO A 286 -3.63 22.97 5.41
N THR A 287 -3.78 23.51 6.60
CA THR A 287 -3.56 22.83 7.88
C THR A 287 -4.88 22.38 8.50
N VAL A 288 -4.80 21.43 9.44
CA VAL A 288 -5.94 20.97 10.25
C VAL A 288 -5.63 21.20 11.71
N ASP A 289 -6.58 21.82 12.45
CA ASP A 289 -6.53 21.83 13.91
C ASP A 289 -6.93 20.44 14.43
N THR A 290 -5.94 19.69 14.92
CA THR A 290 -6.13 18.32 15.43
C THR A 290 -6.36 18.28 16.95
N SER A 291 -6.54 19.42 17.62
CA SER A 291 -6.73 19.49 19.07
C SER A 291 -7.96 18.72 19.56
N SER A 292 -9.06 18.77 18.78
CA SER A 292 -10.32 18.06 19.06
C SER A 292 -10.34 16.62 18.54
N ALA A 293 -9.35 16.21 17.76
CA ALA A 293 -9.31 14.85 17.19
C ALA A 293 -9.18 13.80 18.30
N SER A 294 -9.99 12.74 18.20
CA SER A 294 -10.07 11.67 19.20
C SER A 294 -10.27 10.30 18.54
N VAL A 295 -9.95 9.23 19.26
CA VAL A 295 -10.34 7.89 18.85
C VAL A 295 -11.87 7.79 18.87
N ASN A 296 -12.46 7.23 17.80
CA ASN A 296 -13.88 6.90 17.83
C ASN A 296 -14.09 5.70 18.77
N PRO A 297 -14.88 5.84 19.83
CA PRO A 297 -15.07 4.74 20.81
C PRO A 297 -15.92 3.58 20.26
N SER A 298 -16.69 3.82 19.19
CA SER A 298 -17.63 2.82 18.63
C SER A 298 -17.70 2.93 17.09
N PRO A 299 -16.59 2.66 16.38
CA PRO A 299 -16.60 2.71 14.92
C PRO A 299 -17.46 1.59 14.34
N ARG A 300 -18.21 1.91 13.30
CA ARG A 300 -19.02 0.92 12.56
C ARG A 300 -18.11 0.05 11.69
N TYR A 301 -17.70 -1.10 12.23
CA TYR A 301 -17.02 -2.13 11.44
C TYR A 301 -17.99 -2.88 10.53
N PRO A 302 -17.51 -3.57 9.48
CA PRO A 302 -18.31 -4.53 8.74
C PRO A 302 -18.83 -5.66 9.65
N LYS A 303 -19.99 -6.24 9.32
CA LYS A 303 -20.58 -7.35 10.09
C LYS A 303 -19.58 -8.51 10.28
N ARG A 304 -18.82 -8.85 9.24
CA ARG A 304 -17.77 -9.88 9.29
C ARG A 304 -16.79 -9.69 10.44
N TRP A 305 -16.43 -8.44 10.76
CA TRP A 305 -15.53 -8.13 11.87
C TRP A 305 -16.10 -8.57 13.23
N TYR A 306 -17.43 -8.41 13.41
CA TYR A 306 -18.15 -8.84 14.62
C TYR A 306 -18.31 -10.37 14.65
N ASP A 307 -18.71 -10.97 13.53
CA ASP A 307 -18.91 -12.42 13.42
C ASP A 307 -17.64 -13.20 13.76
N ASP A 308 -16.47 -12.78 13.22
CA ASP A 308 -15.18 -13.43 13.50
C ASP A 308 -14.75 -13.33 14.98
N ARG A 309 -15.37 -12.43 15.75
CA ARG A 309 -15.11 -12.21 17.18
C ARG A 309 -16.22 -12.74 18.09
N GLY A 310 -17.25 -13.33 17.51
CA GLY A 310 -18.41 -13.82 18.24
C GLY A 310 -19.19 -12.70 18.96
N LEU A 311 -19.20 -11.51 18.37
CA LEU A 311 -19.91 -10.32 18.86
C LEU A 311 -21.19 -10.10 18.07
N ASP A 312 -22.20 -9.55 18.71
CA ASP A 312 -23.43 -9.15 18.04
C ASP A 312 -23.15 -7.92 17.16
N PHE A 313 -23.72 -7.89 15.94
CA PHE A 313 -23.65 -6.72 15.07
C PHE A 313 -24.64 -5.66 15.57
N PRO A 314 -24.16 -4.46 16.01
CA PRO A 314 -25.02 -3.48 16.66
C PRO A 314 -25.72 -2.50 15.71
N PHE A 315 -25.57 -2.69 14.40
CA PHE A 315 -26.15 -1.81 13.38
C PHE A 315 -27.13 -2.59 12.51
N ASP A 316 -28.32 -2.05 12.32
CA ASP A 316 -29.39 -2.62 11.47
C ASP A 316 -29.18 -2.29 9.98
#